data_1838c408b34fc9d01bd9ea36d64bdab7
#
_entry.id   1838c408b34fc9d01bd9ea36d64bdab7
#
_cell.length_a   1.000
_cell.length_b   1.000
_cell.length_c   1.000
_cell.angle_alpha   90.00
_cell.angle_beta   90.00
_cell.angle_gamma   90.00
#
_symmetry.space_group_name_H-M   'P 1'
#
loop_
_entity.id
_entity.type
_entity.pdbx_description
1 polymer ?
#
loop_
_entity_poly.entity_id
_entity_poly.type
_entity_poly.pdbx_seq_one_letter_code
_entity_poly.pdbx_strand_id
1 'polypeptide(L)' 'MEPLTVTVAGARKALGIGTTKIYELIGSGQLRTVKIGRRTLIRTDSIHALVDGAA' A
#
# COMPACT_ATOMS: atom_id res chain seq x y z
N MET A 1 6.24 -0.23 -17.18
CA MET A 1 6.59 -1.14 -16.07
C MET A 1 6.09 -0.56 -14.75
N GLU A 2 5.41 -1.36 -13.96
CA GLU A 2 4.91 -0.93 -12.67
C GLU A 2 6.06 -0.73 -11.67
N PRO A 3 6.00 0.29 -10.81
CA PRO A 3 6.95 0.38 -9.71
C PRO A 3 6.77 -0.79 -8.73
N LEU A 4 7.84 -1.18 -8.09
CA LEU A 4 7.80 -2.24 -7.08
C LEU A 4 7.16 -1.76 -5.78
N THR A 5 7.27 -0.46 -5.52
CA THR A 5 6.71 0.17 -4.33
C THR A 5 6.12 1.53 -4.70
N VAL A 6 5.20 2.01 -3.85
CA VAL A 6 4.66 3.36 -3.96
C VAL A 6 4.70 4.02 -2.60
N THR A 7 4.60 5.34 -2.58
CA THR A 7 4.48 6.08 -1.32
C THR A 7 3.08 5.87 -0.74
N VAL A 8 2.89 6.29 0.54
CA VAL A 8 1.56 6.27 1.15
C VAL A 8 0.58 7.09 0.31
N ALA A 9 1.01 8.26 -0.18
CA ALA A 9 0.17 9.08 -1.05
C ALA A 9 -0.17 8.36 -2.36
N GLY A 10 0.79 7.65 -2.93
CA GLY A 10 0.55 6.84 -4.13
C GLY A 10 -0.45 5.71 -3.90
N ALA A 11 -0.34 5.03 -2.76
CA ALA A 11 -1.29 3.98 -2.38
C ALA A 11 -2.70 4.53 -2.18
N ARG A 12 -2.81 5.71 -1.56
CA ARG A 12 -4.11 6.39 -1.38
C ARG A 12 -4.79 6.63 -2.73
N LYS A 13 -4.03 7.14 -3.69
CA LYS A 13 -4.57 7.39 -5.04
C LYS A 13 -4.95 6.09 -5.73
N ALA A 14 -4.11 5.08 -5.62
CA ALA A 14 -4.34 3.80 -6.28
C ALA A 14 -5.59 3.10 -5.75
N LEU A 15 -5.83 3.17 -4.44
CA LEU A 15 -6.95 2.52 -3.79
C LEU A 15 -8.17 3.42 -3.62
N GLY A 16 -7.99 4.73 -3.74
CA GLY A 16 -9.06 5.70 -3.57
C GLY A 16 -9.55 5.82 -2.14
N ILE A 17 -8.69 5.60 -1.15
CA ILE A 17 -9.03 5.63 0.28
C ILE A 17 -8.16 6.64 1.03
N GLY A 18 -8.56 6.97 2.24
CA GLY A 18 -7.84 7.94 3.07
C GLY A 18 -6.63 7.35 3.79
N THR A 19 -5.82 8.23 4.37
CA THR A 19 -4.59 7.84 5.08
C THR A 19 -4.89 6.90 6.25
N THR A 20 -5.93 7.19 7.02
CA THR A 20 -6.32 6.36 8.17
C THR A 20 -6.57 4.93 7.74
N LYS A 21 -7.28 4.74 6.64
CA LYS A 21 -7.58 3.41 6.12
C LYS A 21 -6.32 2.71 5.64
N ILE A 22 -5.40 3.45 5.03
CA ILE A 22 -4.11 2.89 4.61
C ILE A 22 -3.36 2.33 5.82
N TYR A 23 -3.27 3.09 6.92
CA TYR A 23 -2.58 2.64 8.12
C TYR A 23 -3.28 1.46 8.79
N GLU A 24 -4.60 1.42 8.74
CA GLU A 24 -5.36 0.26 9.23
C GLU A 24 -4.99 -1.00 8.45
N LEU A 25 -4.91 -0.90 7.14
CA LEU A 25 -4.54 -2.03 6.28
C LEU A 25 -3.10 -2.47 6.52
N ILE A 26 -2.20 -1.53 6.77
CA ILE A 26 -0.82 -1.85 7.14
C ILE A 26 -0.78 -2.59 8.48
N GLY A 27 -1.51 -2.08 9.46
CA GLY A 27 -1.56 -2.68 10.79
C GLY A 27 -2.16 -4.07 10.81
N SER A 28 -3.11 -4.34 9.94
CA SER A 28 -3.74 -5.66 9.84
C SER A 28 -2.94 -6.66 9.01
N GLY A 29 -1.85 -6.19 8.36
CA GLY A 29 -1.01 -7.03 7.52
C GLY A 29 -1.50 -7.22 6.09
N GLN A 30 -2.58 -6.54 5.71
CA GLN A 30 -3.09 -6.62 4.34
C GLN A 30 -2.25 -5.84 3.35
N LEU A 31 -1.63 -4.75 3.80
CA LEU A 31 -0.65 -4.02 3.01
C LEU A 31 0.73 -4.22 3.62
N ARG A 32 1.70 -4.52 2.78
CA ARG A 32 3.08 -4.73 3.22
C ARG A 32 3.89 -3.49 2.95
N THR A 33 4.73 -3.13 3.90
CA THR A 33 5.59 -1.96 3.80
C THR A 33 7.05 -2.36 3.72
N VAL A 34 7.83 -1.48 3.09
CA VAL A 34 9.29 -1.60 3.04
C VAL A 34 9.86 -0.27 3.49
N LYS A 35 10.80 -0.30 4.41
CA LYS A 35 11.53 0.90 4.81
C LYS A 35 12.83 0.98 4.05
N ILE A 36 13.00 2.08 3.33
CA ILE A 36 14.24 2.37 2.63
C ILE A 36 14.75 3.72 3.17
N GLY A 37 15.81 3.68 3.96
CA GLY A 37 16.28 4.87 4.65
C GLY A 37 15.22 5.37 5.62
N ARG A 38 14.75 6.60 5.40
CA ARG A 38 13.70 7.21 6.22
C ARG A 38 12.32 7.11 5.61
N ARG A 39 12.21 6.46 4.45
CA ARG A 39 10.94 6.39 3.73
C ARG A 39 10.23 5.08 4.01
N THR A 40 8.94 5.17 4.27
CA THR A 40 8.07 4.02 4.32
C THR A 40 7.35 3.91 2.98
N LEU A 41 7.56 2.80 2.30
CA LEU A 41 6.97 2.54 1.00
C LEU A 41 6.06 1.33 1.09
N ILE A 42 5.05 1.28 0.25
CA ILE A 42 4.07 0.20 0.23
C ILE A 42 4.31 -0.65 -1.02
N ARG A 43 4.39 -1.95 -0.85
CA ARG A 43 4.62 -2.87 -1.95
C ARG A 43 3.40 -2.93 -2.86
N THR A 44 3.63 -2.74 -4.15
CA THR A 44 2.52 -2.77 -5.14
C THR A 44 1.89 -4.14 -5.23
N ASP A 45 2.64 -5.22 -5.04
CA ASP A 45 2.08 -6.57 -5.05
C ASP A 45 1.04 -6.76 -3.94
N SER A 46 1.26 -6.15 -2.77
CA SER A 46 0.27 -6.21 -1.68
C SER A 46 -1.00 -5.43 -2.02
N ILE A 47 -0.85 -4.32 -2.75
CA ILE A 47 -2.02 -3.56 -3.22
C ILE A 47 -2.83 -4.38 -4.21
N HIS A 48 -2.19 -5.02 -5.15
CA HIS A 48 -2.86 -5.89 -6.11
C HIS A 48 -3.57 -7.05 -5.43
N ALA A 49 -2.90 -7.70 -4.47
CA ALA A 49 -3.50 -8.80 -3.72
C ALA A 49 -4.73 -8.35 -2.94
N LEU A 50 -4.69 -7.15 -2.34
CA LEU A 50 -5.81 -6.59 -1.62
C LEU A 50 -7.02 -6.37 -2.53
N VAL A 51 -6.79 -5.77 -3.69
CA VAL A 51 -7.86 -5.49 -4.65
C VAL A 51 -8.44 -6.80 -5.20
N ASP A 52 -7.59 -7.74 -5.56
CA ASP A 52 -8.04 -9.03 -6.09
C ASP A 52 -8.81 -9.82 -5.04
N GLY A 53 -8.37 -9.77 -3.79
CA GLY A 53 -9.03 -10.48 -2.71
C GLY A 53 -10.35 -9.85 -2.28
N ALA A 54 -10.56 -8.57 -2.58
CA ALA A 54 -11.79 -7.86 -2.23
C ALA A 54 -12.92 -8.06 -3.25
N ALA A 55 -12.60 -8.63 -4.39
CA ALA A 55 -13.57 -8.82 -5.48
C ALA A 55 -14.64 -9.87 -5.13
#